data_5d75a18298587c8573a4906664f07a26
#
_entry.id   5d75a18298587c8573a4906664f07a26
#
_cell.length_a   1.000
_cell.length_b   1.000
_cell.length_c   1.000
_cell.angle_alpha   90.00
_cell.angle_beta   90.00
_cell.angle_gamma   90.00
#
_symmetry.space_group_name_H-M   'P 1'
#
loop_
_entity.id
_entity.type
_entity.pdbx_description
1 polymer ?
#
loop_
_entity_poly.entity_id
_entity_poly.type
_entity_poly.pdbx_seq_one_letter_code
_entity_poly.pdbx_strand_id
1 'polypeptide(L)'
;VGLTTATVGILGGIIAGIVMINYAARKGYTNFLSRPEDLPEEIIQGYSRPENARSLGKQIQYPAAIEPYSFMLAVILVTVGLAFQVRELFAGTIIHRVAPWAWGIILMALIWFAMCRIGLDWLIDPVVKARLMGMFVDFLVVSAIISLPVKAVMGYIIPITVLCTAGLAMTIYITLYLGKKMLPAQDWFERSIINFGQCTGVGATGVLLLRLVDPDFRTEALSSWSMAFAVTSLYIWFIFAFMPLLMMKYGLFQVGLAFSALAAACIVIGRIIPGWWNASGSSVIGEISQDYSEVPK
;
A
#
# COMPACT_ATOMS: atom_id res chain seq x y z
N VAL A 1 10.05 1.33 -19.35
CA VAL A 1 9.18 0.17 -19.04
C VAL A 1 8.67 0.25 -17.59
N GLY A 2 9.55 0.26 -16.55
CA GLY A 2 9.13 0.26 -15.16
C GLY A 2 8.19 1.42 -14.78
N LEU A 3 8.52 2.67 -15.16
CA LEU A 3 7.66 3.82 -14.91
C LEU A 3 6.31 3.71 -15.63
N THR A 4 6.31 3.20 -16.85
CA THR A 4 5.08 3.00 -17.64
C THR A 4 4.15 1.98 -16.96
N THR A 5 4.71 0.84 -16.53
CA THR A 5 3.93 -0.19 -15.82
C THR A 5 3.39 0.32 -14.49
N ALA A 6 4.16 1.13 -13.74
CA ALA A 6 3.70 1.75 -12.51
C ALA A 6 2.53 2.73 -12.74
N THR A 7 2.63 3.60 -13.76
CA THR A 7 1.55 4.52 -14.11
C THR A 7 0.28 3.78 -14.54
N VAL A 8 0.41 2.77 -15.41
CA VAL A 8 -0.72 1.93 -15.82
C VAL A 8 -1.29 1.17 -14.64
N GLY A 9 -0.45 0.70 -13.72
CA GLY A 9 -0.88 0.04 -12.49
C GLY A 9 -1.74 0.94 -11.61
N ILE A 10 -1.31 2.17 -11.34
CA ILE A 10 -2.06 3.12 -10.50
C ILE A 10 -3.38 3.49 -11.16
N LEU A 11 -3.36 3.98 -12.40
CA LEU A 11 -4.58 4.40 -13.10
C LEU A 11 -5.52 3.23 -13.39
N GLY A 12 -4.98 2.13 -13.92
CA GLY A 12 -5.75 0.91 -14.19
C GLY A 12 -6.28 0.28 -12.90
N GLY A 13 -5.50 0.35 -11.81
CA GLY A 13 -5.91 -0.11 -10.49
C GLY A 13 -7.08 0.69 -9.93
N ILE A 14 -7.07 2.01 -10.05
CA ILE A 14 -8.19 2.85 -9.61
C ILE A 14 -9.44 2.54 -10.43
N ILE A 15 -9.34 2.50 -11.77
CA ILE A 15 -10.48 2.20 -12.65
C ILE A 15 -11.03 0.81 -12.36
N ALA A 16 -10.18 -0.21 -12.33
CA ALA A 16 -10.58 -1.58 -12.03
C ALA A 16 -11.13 -1.71 -10.61
N GLY A 17 -10.57 -0.98 -9.63
CA GLY A 17 -11.05 -0.92 -8.26
C GLY A 17 -12.48 -0.37 -8.19
N ILE A 18 -12.77 0.73 -8.86
CA ILE A 18 -14.13 1.30 -8.94
C ILE A 18 -15.11 0.31 -9.59
N VAL A 19 -14.70 -0.36 -10.67
CA VAL A 19 -15.55 -1.40 -11.31
C VAL A 19 -15.82 -2.54 -10.35
N MET A 20 -14.84 -3.01 -9.61
CA MET A 20 -15.01 -4.06 -8.60
C MET A 20 -15.88 -3.62 -7.43
N ILE A 21 -15.77 -2.38 -6.97
CA ILE A 21 -16.62 -1.81 -5.92
C ILE A 21 -18.08 -1.79 -6.40
N ASN A 22 -18.33 -1.31 -7.60
CA ASN A 22 -19.67 -1.32 -8.19
C ASN A 22 -20.25 -2.74 -8.33
N TYR A 23 -19.41 -3.70 -8.74
CA TYR A 23 -19.82 -5.11 -8.80
C TYR A 23 -20.15 -5.66 -7.40
N ALA A 24 -19.31 -5.40 -6.42
CA ALA A 24 -19.47 -5.86 -5.04
C ALA A 24 -20.72 -5.24 -4.38
N ALA A 25 -20.94 -3.94 -4.58
CA ALA A 25 -22.14 -3.25 -4.09
C ALA A 25 -23.44 -3.86 -4.65
N ARG A 26 -23.47 -4.15 -5.96
CA ARG A 26 -24.63 -4.83 -6.60
C ARG A 26 -24.84 -6.25 -6.11
N LYS A 27 -23.80 -6.94 -5.67
CA LYS A 27 -23.86 -8.31 -5.13
C LYS A 27 -24.08 -8.35 -3.61
N GLY A 28 -24.11 -7.21 -2.93
CA GLY A 28 -24.26 -7.13 -1.48
C GLY A 28 -23.02 -7.63 -0.72
N TYR A 29 -21.81 -7.45 -1.28
CA TYR A 29 -20.54 -7.82 -0.64
C TYR A 29 -19.95 -6.71 0.19
N THR A 30 -20.53 -5.52 0.16
CA THR A 30 -20.10 -4.33 0.90
C THR A 30 -21.01 -4.09 2.09
N ASN A 31 -20.42 -3.69 3.22
CA ASN A 31 -21.17 -3.47 4.46
C ASN A 31 -21.89 -2.12 4.51
N PHE A 32 -21.29 -1.06 3.96
CA PHE A 32 -21.78 0.30 4.09
C PHE A 32 -22.23 0.92 2.76
N LEU A 33 -21.78 0.40 1.64
CA LEU A 33 -22.15 0.87 0.32
C LEU A 33 -23.16 -0.09 -0.31
N SER A 34 -24.45 0.25 -0.25
CA SER A 34 -25.51 -0.57 -0.83
C SER A 34 -25.67 -0.34 -2.33
N ARG A 35 -25.48 0.88 -2.82
CA ARG A 35 -25.57 1.26 -4.25
C ARG A 35 -24.72 2.48 -4.56
N PRO A 36 -24.25 2.65 -5.80
CA PRO A 36 -23.53 3.87 -6.23
C PRO A 36 -24.32 5.17 -6.04
N GLU A 37 -25.65 5.05 -5.99
CA GLU A 37 -26.58 6.17 -5.80
C GLU A 37 -26.60 6.69 -4.34
N ASP A 38 -26.12 5.88 -3.40
CA ASP A 38 -26.08 6.21 -1.96
C ASP A 38 -24.76 6.91 -1.57
N LEU A 39 -23.88 7.20 -2.55
CA LEU A 39 -22.64 7.93 -2.30
C LEU A 39 -22.94 9.35 -1.82
N PRO A 40 -22.32 9.83 -0.72
CA PRO A 40 -22.43 11.21 -0.27
C PRO A 40 -22.08 12.18 -1.41
N GLU A 41 -22.85 13.25 -1.56
CA GLU A 41 -22.62 14.27 -2.58
C GLU A 41 -21.20 14.84 -2.54
N GLU A 42 -20.59 14.93 -1.36
CA GLU A 42 -19.22 15.40 -1.17
C GLU A 42 -18.17 14.52 -1.87
N ILE A 43 -18.42 13.22 -1.95
CA ILE A 43 -17.53 12.28 -2.68
C ILE A 43 -17.71 12.46 -4.19
N ILE A 44 -18.96 12.68 -4.65
CA ILE A 44 -19.27 12.88 -6.07
C ILE A 44 -18.71 14.23 -6.55
N GLN A 45 -18.79 15.26 -5.72
CA GLN A 45 -18.34 16.62 -6.04
C GLN A 45 -16.82 16.81 -5.80
N GLY A 46 -16.20 15.94 -5.00
CA GLY A 46 -14.75 15.97 -4.74
C GLY A 46 -14.28 17.06 -3.76
N TYR A 47 -15.21 17.70 -3.03
CA TYR A 47 -14.87 18.66 -1.97
C TYR A 47 -15.74 18.45 -0.73
N SER A 48 -15.19 18.71 0.44
CA SER A 48 -15.91 18.65 1.71
C SER A 48 -16.55 20.01 2.05
N ARG A 49 -17.75 19.99 2.61
CA ARG A 49 -18.37 21.20 3.15
C ARG A 49 -17.56 21.73 4.34
N PRO A 50 -17.56 23.05 4.60
CA PRO A 50 -16.80 23.65 5.71
C PRO A 50 -17.04 22.97 7.07
N GLU A 51 -18.27 22.49 7.31
CA GLU A 51 -18.70 21.80 8.52
C GLU A 51 -18.00 20.44 8.71
N ASN A 52 -17.65 19.77 7.61
CA ASN A 52 -17.00 18.46 7.56
C ASN A 52 -15.49 18.57 7.26
N ALA A 53 -14.93 19.78 7.21
CA ALA A 53 -13.53 19.99 6.90
C ALA A 53 -12.65 19.41 8.00
N ARG A 54 -11.75 18.47 7.62
CA ARG A 54 -10.80 17.87 8.54
C ARG A 54 -9.54 18.73 8.64
N SER A 55 -8.98 18.82 9.85
CA SER A 55 -7.71 19.51 10.08
C SER A 55 -6.58 18.93 9.22
N LEU A 56 -5.71 19.79 8.71
CA LEU A 56 -4.51 19.42 7.96
C LEU A 56 -3.42 18.80 8.84
N GLY A 57 -3.55 18.87 10.16
CA GLY A 57 -2.60 18.36 11.15
C GLY A 57 -2.52 19.26 12.38
N LYS A 58 -1.78 18.81 13.39
CA LYS A 58 -1.51 19.60 14.60
C LYS A 58 -0.14 20.27 14.48
N GLN A 59 -0.08 21.56 14.84
CA GLN A 59 1.19 22.25 14.96
C GLN A 59 1.80 21.90 16.32
N ILE A 60 2.84 21.06 16.31
CA ILE A 60 3.55 20.61 17.51
C ILE A 60 4.70 21.56 17.84
N GLN A 61 5.34 22.12 16.81
CA GLN A 61 6.41 23.11 16.97
C GLN A 61 5.82 24.50 17.27
N TYR A 62 6.55 25.29 18.07
CA TYR A 62 6.17 26.65 18.33
C TYR A 62 6.24 27.49 17.03
N PRO A 63 5.23 28.33 16.72
CA PRO A 63 5.12 29.01 15.42
C PRO A 63 6.32 29.90 15.05
N ALA A 64 7.07 30.38 16.04
CA ALA A 64 8.25 31.22 15.81
C ALA A 64 9.53 30.42 15.52
N ALA A 65 9.51 29.08 15.62
CA ALA A 65 10.70 28.26 15.42
C ALA A 65 10.80 27.75 13.98
N ILE A 66 10.10 26.66 13.66
CA ILE A 66 10.13 26.02 12.34
C ILE A 66 8.72 25.52 12.01
N GLU A 67 8.33 25.73 10.78
CA GLU A 67 7.06 25.26 10.25
C GLU A 67 7.09 23.70 10.18
N PRO A 68 6.01 22.99 10.62
CA PRO A 68 5.98 21.51 10.74
C PRO A 68 6.33 20.77 9.45
N TYR A 69 5.87 21.25 8.31
CA TYR A 69 6.19 20.66 7.01
C TYR A 69 7.67 20.78 6.67
N SER A 70 8.27 21.95 6.95
CA SER A 70 9.68 22.21 6.73
C SER A 70 10.57 21.35 7.62
N PHE A 71 10.19 21.13 8.87
CA PHE A 71 10.90 20.25 9.78
C PHE A 71 10.88 18.79 9.27
N MET A 72 9.71 18.28 8.93
CA MET A 72 9.60 16.91 8.41
C MET A 72 10.32 16.72 7.07
N LEU A 73 10.24 17.73 6.20
CA LEU A 73 10.96 17.72 4.94
C LEU A 73 12.48 17.67 5.16
N ALA A 74 12.99 18.44 6.14
CA ALA A 74 14.40 18.43 6.51
C ALA A 74 14.85 17.04 7.00
N VAL A 75 14.07 16.37 7.84
CA VAL A 75 14.35 15.00 8.29
C VAL A 75 14.43 14.03 7.11
N ILE A 76 13.50 14.12 6.16
CA ILE A 76 13.50 13.30 4.95
C ILE A 76 14.76 13.57 4.12
N LEU A 77 15.06 14.83 3.83
CA LEU A 77 16.21 15.21 3.00
C LEU A 77 17.56 14.81 3.62
N VAL A 78 17.71 14.97 4.93
CA VAL A 78 18.89 14.51 5.66
C VAL A 78 19.02 12.99 5.55
N THR A 79 17.93 12.25 5.74
CA THR A 79 17.95 10.78 5.62
C THR A 79 18.32 10.34 4.20
N VAL A 80 17.78 11.01 3.18
CA VAL A 80 18.12 10.74 1.77
C VAL A 80 19.60 11.05 1.51
N GLY A 81 20.11 12.19 1.97
CA GLY A 81 21.52 12.54 1.85
C GLY A 81 22.45 11.52 2.50
N LEU A 82 22.11 11.08 3.72
CA LEU A 82 22.83 10.01 4.41
C LEU A 82 22.76 8.68 3.66
N ALA A 83 21.65 8.34 3.05
CA ALA A 83 21.48 7.10 2.28
C ALA A 83 22.45 7.06 1.08
N PHE A 84 22.61 8.17 0.38
CA PHE A 84 23.60 8.27 -0.69
C PHE A 84 25.04 8.15 -0.16
N GLN A 85 25.36 8.80 0.95
CA GLN A 85 26.69 8.72 1.55
C GLN A 85 27.03 7.31 2.03
N VAL A 86 26.10 6.67 2.74
CA VAL A 86 26.28 5.28 3.19
C VAL A 86 26.48 4.34 2.00
N ARG A 87 25.69 4.50 0.92
CA ARG A 87 25.90 3.72 -0.31
C ARG A 87 27.32 3.89 -0.87
N GLU A 88 27.84 5.10 -0.92
CA GLU A 88 29.21 5.37 -1.41
C GLU A 88 30.32 4.79 -0.51
N LEU A 89 30.09 4.64 0.80
CA LEU A 89 31.03 3.94 1.69
C LEU A 89 31.25 2.47 1.29
N PHE A 90 30.27 1.87 0.62
CA PHE A 90 30.35 0.51 0.09
C PHE A 90 30.78 0.45 -1.38
N ALA A 91 31.36 1.55 -1.91
CA ALA A 91 31.90 1.56 -3.27
C ALA A 91 32.90 0.42 -3.49
N GLY A 92 32.76 -0.28 -4.61
CA GLY A 92 33.60 -1.45 -4.91
C GLY A 92 33.08 -2.81 -4.38
N THR A 93 32.03 -2.83 -3.53
CA THR A 93 31.41 -4.07 -3.06
C THR A 93 30.11 -4.37 -3.81
N ILE A 94 29.62 -5.62 -3.72
CA ILE A 94 28.30 -6.00 -4.27
C ILE A 94 27.18 -5.16 -3.63
N ILE A 95 27.34 -4.75 -2.39
CA ILE A 95 26.37 -3.99 -1.61
C ILE A 95 26.13 -2.59 -2.20
N HIS A 96 27.11 -1.99 -2.89
CA HIS A 96 26.94 -0.73 -3.60
C HIS A 96 25.83 -0.77 -4.68
N ARG A 97 25.53 -1.96 -5.20
CA ARG A 97 24.45 -2.16 -6.20
C ARG A 97 23.04 -2.10 -5.60
N VAL A 98 22.91 -2.10 -4.27
CA VAL A 98 21.64 -1.90 -3.59
C VAL A 98 21.15 -0.49 -3.87
N ALA A 99 19.87 -0.35 -4.21
CA ALA A 99 19.28 0.93 -4.58
C ALA A 99 19.34 1.94 -3.41
N PRO A 100 19.59 3.23 -3.65
CA PRO A 100 19.67 4.25 -2.60
C PRO A 100 18.44 4.33 -1.70
N TRP A 101 17.26 4.11 -2.25
CA TRP A 101 16.01 4.12 -1.49
C TRP A 101 15.94 3.04 -0.41
N ALA A 102 16.57 1.88 -0.64
CA ALA A 102 16.65 0.82 0.38
C ALA A 102 17.48 1.23 1.59
N TRP A 103 18.60 1.92 1.36
CA TRP A 103 19.39 2.53 2.43
C TRP A 103 18.59 3.59 3.19
N GLY A 104 17.81 4.40 2.47
CA GLY A 104 16.92 5.40 3.08
C GLY A 104 15.90 4.76 4.04
N ILE A 105 15.30 3.62 3.67
CA ILE A 105 14.36 2.89 4.55
C ILE A 105 15.06 2.37 5.81
N ILE A 106 16.24 1.75 5.66
CA ILE A 106 17.02 1.23 6.80
C ILE A 106 17.40 2.36 7.74
N LEU A 107 17.95 3.46 7.21
CA LEU A 107 18.36 4.60 8.00
C LEU A 107 17.19 5.26 8.71
N MET A 108 16.05 5.44 8.01
CA MET A 108 14.86 6.02 8.63
C MET A 108 14.30 5.13 9.74
N ALA A 109 14.35 3.80 9.57
CA ALA A 109 13.96 2.87 10.63
C ALA A 109 14.86 2.99 11.86
N LEU A 110 16.18 3.14 11.67
CA LEU A 110 17.13 3.35 12.75
C LEU A 110 16.92 4.70 13.44
N ILE A 111 16.71 5.77 12.67
CA ILE A 111 16.41 7.11 13.19
C ILE A 111 15.12 7.07 14.02
N TRP A 112 14.07 6.44 13.49
CA TRP A 112 12.79 6.30 14.19
C TRP A 112 12.95 5.50 15.49
N PHE A 113 13.66 4.39 15.47
CA PHE A 113 13.94 3.61 16.66
C PHE A 113 14.71 4.42 17.72
N ALA A 114 15.70 5.21 17.28
CA ALA A 114 16.46 6.09 18.17
C ALA A 114 15.54 7.20 18.77
N MET A 115 14.69 7.82 17.96
CA MET A 115 13.74 8.84 18.41
C MET A 115 12.77 8.27 19.46
N CYS A 116 12.22 7.08 19.23
CA CYS A 116 11.35 6.41 20.20
C CYS A 116 12.10 6.08 21.51
N ARG A 117 13.37 5.69 21.44
CA ARG A 117 14.18 5.41 22.64
C ARG A 117 14.50 6.66 23.47
N ILE A 118 14.66 7.80 22.81
CA ILE A 118 14.96 9.10 23.46
C ILE A 118 13.65 9.80 23.89
N GLY A 119 12.46 9.32 23.44
CA GLY A 119 11.17 9.93 23.75
C GLY A 119 10.87 11.16 22.89
N LEU A 120 11.41 11.24 21.67
CA LEU A 120 11.20 12.33 20.70
C LEU A 120 10.19 11.96 19.60
N ASP A 121 9.49 10.84 19.72
CA ASP A 121 8.49 10.36 18.78
C ASP A 121 7.31 11.34 18.59
N TRP A 122 6.97 12.11 19.64
CA TRP A 122 5.94 13.13 19.64
C TRP A 122 6.20 14.30 18.65
N LEU A 123 7.47 14.51 18.22
CA LEU A 123 7.83 15.55 17.25
C LEU A 123 7.27 15.27 15.84
N ILE A 124 6.89 14.03 15.54
CA ILE A 124 6.39 13.63 14.24
C ILE A 124 4.88 13.45 14.28
N ASP A 125 4.15 14.45 13.80
CA ASP A 125 2.71 14.35 13.65
C ASP A 125 2.33 13.37 12.53
N PRO A 126 1.49 12.33 12.82
CA PRO A 126 1.10 11.33 11.84
C PRO A 126 0.31 11.90 10.65
N VAL A 127 -0.47 12.98 10.88
CA VAL A 127 -1.30 13.61 9.84
C VAL A 127 -0.42 14.38 8.87
N VAL A 128 0.54 15.16 9.38
CA VAL A 128 1.52 15.89 8.56
C VAL A 128 2.37 14.92 7.75
N LYS A 129 2.82 13.82 8.38
CA LYS A 129 3.56 12.74 7.69
C LYS A 129 2.75 12.15 6.54
N ALA A 130 1.49 11.82 6.76
CA ALA A 130 0.63 11.24 5.73
C ALA A 130 0.38 12.21 4.57
N ARG A 131 0.25 13.52 4.86
CA ARG A 131 0.09 14.57 3.85
C ARG A 131 1.34 14.73 2.97
N LEU A 132 2.52 14.79 3.59
CA LEU A 132 3.79 14.83 2.86
C LEU A 132 3.96 13.59 1.98
N MET A 133 3.65 12.41 2.51
CA MET A 133 3.69 11.17 1.73
C MET A 133 2.79 11.24 0.50
N GLY A 134 1.54 11.71 0.66
CA GLY A 134 0.61 11.90 -0.46
C GLY A 134 1.16 12.87 -1.50
N MET A 135 1.67 14.02 -1.07
CA MET A 135 2.27 15.02 -1.96
C MET A 135 3.45 14.45 -2.76
N PHE A 136 4.35 13.69 -2.13
CA PHE A 136 5.47 13.06 -2.83
C PHE A 136 5.02 11.98 -3.82
N VAL A 137 3.96 11.23 -3.49
CA VAL A 137 3.38 10.25 -4.41
C VAL A 137 2.82 10.95 -5.66
N ASP A 138 2.10 12.05 -5.48
CA ASP A 138 1.55 12.82 -6.61
C ASP A 138 2.68 13.38 -7.50
N PHE A 139 3.73 13.97 -6.91
CA PHE A 139 4.91 14.41 -7.66
C PHE A 139 5.62 13.28 -8.38
N LEU A 140 5.72 12.11 -7.75
CA LEU A 140 6.31 10.92 -8.38
C LEU A 140 5.50 10.48 -9.59
N VAL A 141 4.18 10.45 -9.50
CA VAL A 141 3.30 10.08 -10.62
C VAL A 141 3.44 11.08 -11.77
N VAL A 142 3.38 12.37 -11.49
CA VAL A 142 3.54 13.43 -12.50
C VAL A 142 4.93 13.35 -13.15
N SER A 143 5.98 13.23 -12.36
CA SER A 143 7.35 13.09 -12.86
C SER A 143 7.54 11.83 -13.70
N ALA A 144 6.91 10.72 -13.31
CA ALA A 144 6.93 9.48 -14.05
C ALA A 144 6.28 9.64 -15.43
N ILE A 145 5.13 10.32 -15.50
CA ILE A 145 4.43 10.59 -16.77
C ILE A 145 5.27 11.48 -17.68
N ILE A 146 5.85 12.57 -17.15
CA ILE A 146 6.68 13.51 -17.94
C ILE A 146 7.96 12.81 -18.43
N SER A 147 8.55 11.94 -17.64
CA SER A 147 9.80 11.24 -17.95
C SER A 147 9.60 10.06 -18.90
N LEU A 148 8.36 9.76 -19.32
CA LEU A 148 8.08 8.62 -20.21
C LEU A 148 8.73 8.79 -21.57
N PRO A 149 9.71 7.95 -21.95
CA PRO A 149 10.27 7.96 -23.29
C PRO A 149 9.28 7.31 -24.27
N VAL A 150 8.35 8.09 -24.82
CA VAL A 150 7.23 7.62 -25.66
C VAL A 150 7.70 6.69 -26.78
N LYS A 151 8.81 7.02 -27.46
CA LYS A 151 9.37 6.17 -28.51
C LYS A 151 9.78 4.79 -28.03
N ALA A 152 10.39 4.69 -26.83
CA ALA A 152 10.77 3.42 -26.25
C ALA A 152 9.55 2.61 -25.79
N VAL A 153 8.52 3.28 -25.27
CA VAL A 153 7.26 2.64 -24.87
C VAL A 153 6.55 2.04 -26.08
N MET A 154 6.51 2.76 -27.20
CA MET A 154 5.91 2.27 -28.44
C MET A 154 6.61 1.02 -28.98
N GLY A 155 7.93 0.90 -28.82
CA GLY A 155 8.68 -0.30 -29.20
C GLY A 155 8.38 -1.53 -28.32
N TYR A 156 7.90 -1.33 -27.09
CA TYR A 156 7.59 -2.41 -26.13
C TYR A 156 6.10 -2.46 -25.76
N ILE A 157 5.21 -1.88 -26.57
CA ILE A 157 3.79 -1.74 -26.21
C ILE A 157 3.11 -3.09 -26.00
N ILE A 158 3.41 -4.08 -26.84
CA ILE A 158 2.83 -5.42 -26.75
C ILE A 158 3.22 -6.12 -25.43
N PRO A 159 4.53 -6.29 -25.09
CA PRO A 159 4.90 -6.90 -23.83
C PRO A 159 4.40 -6.11 -22.61
N ILE A 160 4.37 -4.79 -22.66
CA ILE A 160 3.84 -3.96 -21.56
C ILE A 160 2.34 -4.21 -21.38
N THR A 161 1.56 -4.21 -22.47
CA THR A 161 0.12 -4.44 -22.42
C THR A 161 -0.19 -5.84 -21.88
N VAL A 162 0.50 -6.87 -22.36
CA VAL A 162 0.33 -8.24 -21.87
C VAL A 162 0.65 -8.33 -20.37
N LEU A 163 1.77 -7.74 -19.93
CA LEU A 163 2.18 -7.75 -18.53
C LEU A 163 1.17 -7.04 -17.62
N CYS A 164 0.73 -5.84 -18.01
CA CYS A 164 -0.22 -5.05 -17.23
C CYS A 164 -1.60 -5.73 -17.18
N THR A 165 -2.08 -6.26 -18.30
CA THR A 165 -3.38 -6.95 -18.35
C THR A 165 -3.36 -8.23 -17.54
N ALA A 166 -2.31 -9.04 -17.67
CA ALA A 166 -2.15 -10.27 -16.89
C ALA A 166 -2.02 -9.96 -15.39
N GLY A 167 -1.24 -8.94 -15.03
CA GLY A 167 -1.07 -8.49 -13.64
C GLY A 167 -2.39 -8.03 -13.02
N LEU A 168 -3.13 -7.16 -13.72
CA LEU A 168 -4.45 -6.70 -13.26
C LEU A 168 -5.45 -7.85 -13.15
N ALA A 169 -5.52 -8.73 -14.15
CA ALA A 169 -6.41 -9.88 -14.12
C ALA A 169 -6.10 -10.82 -12.94
N MET A 170 -4.82 -11.08 -12.69
CA MET A 170 -4.38 -11.89 -11.56
C MET A 170 -4.73 -11.23 -10.22
N THR A 171 -4.52 -9.92 -10.09
CA THR A 171 -4.83 -9.21 -8.84
C THR A 171 -6.33 -9.15 -8.60
N ILE A 172 -7.15 -8.93 -9.63
CA ILE A 172 -8.62 -9.01 -9.55
C ILE A 172 -9.06 -10.41 -9.10
N TYR A 173 -8.49 -11.46 -9.71
CA TYR A 173 -8.80 -12.84 -9.33
C TYR A 173 -8.46 -13.12 -7.86
N ILE A 174 -7.29 -12.70 -7.40
CA ILE A 174 -6.87 -12.85 -6.00
C ILE A 174 -7.84 -12.12 -5.08
N THR A 175 -8.21 -10.88 -5.41
CA THR A 175 -9.12 -10.04 -4.61
C THR A 175 -10.50 -10.66 -4.47
N LEU A 176 -11.11 -11.06 -5.59
CA LEU A 176 -12.50 -11.54 -5.60
C LEU A 176 -12.64 -13.02 -5.19
N TYR A 177 -11.67 -13.84 -5.55
CA TYR A 177 -11.76 -15.29 -5.30
C TYR A 177 -11.03 -15.72 -4.02
N LEU A 178 -9.74 -15.39 -3.87
CA LEU A 178 -8.98 -15.77 -2.68
C LEU A 178 -9.40 -14.93 -1.48
N GLY A 179 -9.65 -13.63 -1.65
CA GLY A 179 -10.11 -12.75 -0.58
C GLY A 179 -11.38 -13.29 0.06
N LYS A 180 -12.38 -13.66 -0.75
CA LYS A 180 -13.63 -14.24 -0.26
C LYS A 180 -13.45 -15.55 0.51
N LYS A 181 -12.41 -16.35 0.19
CA LYS A 181 -12.16 -17.65 0.84
C LYS A 181 -11.29 -17.57 2.08
N MET A 182 -10.37 -16.61 2.13
CA MET A 182 -9.32 -16.55 3.14
C MET A 182 -9.54 -15.47 4.20
N LEU A 183 -10.42 -14.49 3.93
CA LEU A 183 -10.68 -13.38 4.83
C LEU A 183 -12.00 -13.58 5.60
N PRO A 184 -12.15 -12.95 6.79
CA PRO A 184 -13.37 -13.02 7.58
C PRO A 184 -14.59 -12.60 6.79
N ALA A 185 -15.72 -13.33 6.92
CA ALA A 185 -16.93 -13.11 6.14
C ALA A 185 -17.53 -11.71 6.26
N GLN A 186 -17.34 -11.08 7.43
CA GLN A 186 -17.97 -9.81 7.77
C GLN A 186 -17.47 -8.64 6.92
N ASP A 187 -16.15 -8.58 6.62
CA ASP A 187 -15.49 -7.45 5.96
C ASP A 187 -14.43 -7.91 4.93
N TRP A 188 -14.65 -9.10 4.33
CA TRP A 188 -13.70 -9.69 3.38
C TRP A 188 -13.44 -8.78 2.17
N PHE A 189 -14.47 -8.07 1.69
CA PHE A 189 -14.34 -7.23 0.52
C PHE A 189 -13.56 -5.95 0.84
N GLU A 190 -13.84 -5.31 1.95
CA GLU A 190 -13.13 -4.12 2.44
C GLU A 190 -11.65 -4.42 2.68
N ARG A 191 -11.33 -5.57 3.28
CA ARG A 191 -9.93 -6.04 3.45
C ARG A 191 -9.27 -6.40 2.12
N SER A 192 -10.03 -6.94 1.16
CA SER A 192 -9.49 -7.30 -0.15
C SER A 192 -9.23 -6.06 -1.01
N ILE A 193 -10.13 -5.08 -1.02
CA ILE A 193 -10.02 -3.91 -1.89
C ILE A 193 -8.86 -2.99 -1.50
N ILE A 194 -8.55 -2.87 -0.20
CA ILE A 194 -7.38 -2.10 0.24
C ILE A 194 -6.07 -2.79 -0.21
N ASN A 195 -5.99 -4.12 -0.13
CA ASN A 195 -4.87 -4.89 -0.65
C ASN A 195 -4.75 -4.79 -2.17
N PHE A 196 -5.88 -4.82 -2.90
CA PHE A 196 -5.91 -4.62 -4.34
C PHE A 196 -5.27 -3.29 -4.74
N GLY A 197 -5.71 -2.20 -4.14
CA GLY A 197 -5.17 -0.87 -4.43
C GLY A 197 -3.68 -0.75 -4.10
N GLN A 198 -3.21 -1.40 -3.04
CA GLN A 198 -1.79 -1.44 -2.71
C GLN A 198 -0.98 -2.25 -3.75
N CYS A 199 -1.48 -3.40 -4.18
CA CYS A 199 -0.78 -4.28 -5.13
C CYS A 199 -0.74 -3.70 -6.55
N THR A 200 -1.75 -2.93 -6.94
CA THR A 200 -1.81 -2.29 -8.27
C THR A 200 -1.17 -0.90 -8.29
N GLY A 201 -1.09 -0.24 -7.14
CA GLY A 201 -0.54 1.10 -7.01
C GLY A 201 0.35 1.26 -5.79
N VAL A 202 -0.11 2.03 -4.84
CA VAL A 202 0.56 2.31 -3.56
C VAL A 202 -0.45 2.18 -2.41
N GLY A 203 0.03 2.14 -1.16
CA GLY A 203 -0.85 2.08 0.01
C GLY A 203 -1.94 3.16 0.03
N ALA A 204 -1.61 4.37 -0.45
CA ALA A 204 -2.58 5.47 -0.60
C ALA A 204 -3.73 5.12 -1.56
N THR A 205 -3.45 4.42 -2.67
CA THR A 205 -4.49 3.93 -3.60
C THR A 205 -5.41 2.92 -2.91
N GLY A 206 -4.84 2.03 -2.09
CA GLY A 206 -5.63 1.08 -1.29
C GLY A 206 -6.57 1.79 -0.31
N VAL A 207 -6.06 2.78 0.42
CA VAL A 207 -6.87 3.58 1.36
C VAL A 207 -7.93 4.39 0.62
N LEU A 208 -7.61 4.92 -0.57
CA LEU A 208 -8.58 5.63 -1.42
C LEU A 208 -9.75 4.72 -1.80
N LEU A 209 -9.46 3.50 -2.29
CA LEU A 209 -10.50 2.54 -2.65
C LEU A 209 -11.31 2.06 -1.43
N LEU A 210 -10.66 1.88 -0.29
CA LEU A 210 -11.36 1.54 0.95
C LEU A 210 -12.35 2.65 1.37
N ARG A 211 -11.96 3.93 1.25
CA ARG A 211 -12.85 5.06 1.57
C ARG A 211 -14.12 5.11 0.73
N LEU A 212 -14.08 4.58 -0.49
CA LEU A 212 -15.28 4.50 -1.33
C LEU A 212 -16.28 3.47 -0.80
N VAL A 213 -15.81 2.44 -0.09
CA VAL A 213 -16.64 1.34 0.46
C VAL A 213 -16.96 1.57 1.93
N ASP A 214 -16.02 2.10 2.69
CA ASP A 214 -16.10 2.42 4.12
C ASP A 214 -15.53 3.82 4.39
N PRO A 215 -16.33 4.89 4.17
CA PRO A 215 -15.86 6.27 4.29
C PRO A 215 -15.37 6.65 5.70
N ASP A 216 -15.99 6.07 6.72
CA ASP A 216 -15.73 6.38 8.12
C ASP A 216 -14.76 5.41 8.80
N PHE A 217 -14.23 4.41 8.03
CA PHE A 217 -13.36 3.37 8.56
C PHE A 217 -13.96 2.62 9.75
N ARG A 218 -15.23 2.23 9.63
CA ARG A 218 -15.97 1.48 10.66
C ARG A 218 -15.59 0.01 10.70
N THR A 219 -15.08 -0.53 9.59
CA THR A 219 -14.57 -1.90 9.53
C THR A 219 -13.15 -1.96 10.09
N GLU A 220 -12.73 -3.16 10.47
CA GLU A 220 -11.35 -3.43 10.86
C GLU A 220 -10.38 -3.55 9.68
N ALA A 221 -10.84 -3.31 8.45
CA ALA A 221 -10.04 -3.48 7.24
C ALA A 221 -8.76 -2.61 7.26
N LEU A 222 -8.86 -1.34 7.66
CA LEU A 222 -7.72 -0.43 7.71
C LEU A 222 -6.71 -0.83 8.79
N SER A 223 -7.19 -1.17 10.00
CA SER A 223 -6.32 -1.52 11.13
C SER A 223 -5.58 -2.84 10.87
N SER A 224 -6.29 -3.87 10.41
CA SER A 224 -5.69 -5.16 10.09
C SER A 224 -4.73 -5.08 8.91
N TRP A 225 -5.06 -4.31 7.86
CA TRP A 225 -4.15 -4.06 6.75
C TRP A 225 -2.89 -3.32 7.21
N SER A 226 -3.03 -2.29 8.05
CA SER A 226 -1.89 -1.52 8.57
C SER A 226 -0.95 -2.39 9.39
N MET A 227 -1.49 -3.28 10.22
CA MET A 227 -0.70 -4.23 11.02
C MET A 227 0.00 -5.26 10.13
N ALA A 228 -0.72 -5.85 9.18
CA ALA A 228 -0.14 -6.78 8.21
C ALA A 228 0.94 -6.10 7.35
N PHE A 229 0.70 -4.86 6.91
CA PHE A 229 1.66 -4.09 6.11
C PHE A 229 2.90 -3.74 6.91
N ALA A 230 2.79 -3.39 8.19
CA ALA A 230 3.94 -3.10 9.05
C ALA A 230 4.89 -4.32 9.13
N VAL A 231 4.34 -5.53 9.27
CA VAL A 231 5.14 -6.77 9.31
C VAL A 231 5.69 -7.13 7.92
N THR A 232 4.83 -7.11 6.90
CA THR A 232 5.21 -7.55 5.55
C THR A 232 6.16 -6.57 4.86
N SER A 233 6.07 -5.28 5.14
CA SER A 233 6.95 -4.27 4.54
C SER A 233 8.42 -4.53 4.85
N LEU A 234 8.76 -5.04 6.03
CA LEU A 234 10.14 -5.32 6.40
C LEU A 234 10.84 -6.25 5.42
N TYR A 235 10.20 -7.36 5.03
CA TYR A 235 10.83 -8.31 4.11
C TYR A 235 10.57 -7.98 2.64
N ILE A 236 9.43 -7.39 2.28
CA ILE A 236 9.12 -7.00 0.89
C ILE A 236 10.13 -5.98 0.36
N TRP A 237 10.44 -4.96 1.14
CA TRP A 237 11.43 -3.95 0.74
C TRP A 237 12.83 -4.55 0.58
N PHE A 238 13.22 -5.50 1.44
CA PHE A 238 14.47 -6.25 1.26
C PHE A 238 14.46 -7.07 -0.03
N ILE A 239 13.38 -7.81 -0.31
CA ILE A 239 13.25 -8.57 -1.55
C ILE A 239 13.40 -7.66 -2.76
N PHE A 240 12.68 -6.55 -2.83
CA PHE A 240 12.77 -5.60 -3.96
C PHE A 240 14.16 -4.98 -4.10
N ALA A 241 14.83 -4.66 -3.01
CA ALA A 241 16.19 -4.11 -3.05
C ALA A 241 17.21 -5.09 -3.62
N PHE A 242 17.10 -6.38 -3.30
CA PHE A 242 18.02 -7.41 -3.74
C PHE A 242 17.60 -8.13 -5.02
N MET A 243 16.37 -7.93 -5.50
CA MET A 243 15.84 -8.57 -6.70
C MET A 243 16.74 -8.40 -7.93
N PRO A 244 17.27 -7.20 -8.28
CA PRO A 244 18.17 -7.05 -9.42
C PRO A 244 19.44 -7.89 -9.28
N LEU A 245 19.99 -8.01 -8.08
CA LEU A 245 21.18 -8.82 -7.81
C LEU A 245 20.90 -10.32 -7.99
N LEU A 246 19.74 -10.78 -7.51
CA LEU A 246 19.31 -12.16 -7.67
C LEU A 246 19.12 -12.51 -9.15
N MET A 247 18.48 -11.62 -9.92
CA MET A 247 18.28 -11.80 -11.36
C MET A 247 19.60 -11.82 -12.14
N MET A 248 20.56 -10.99 -11.74
CA MET A 248 21.90 -10.99 -12.36
C MET A 248 22.69 -12.25 -12.06
N LYS A 249 22.54 -12.80 -10.85
CA LYS A 249 23.31 -13.99 -10.41
C LYS A 249 22.71 -15.31 -10.90
N TYR A 250 21.40 -15.47 -10.83
CA TYR A 250 20.71 -16.74 -11.10
C TYR A 250 19.89 -16.73 -12.41
N GLY A 251 19.70 -15.57 -13.01
CA GLY A 251 18.87 -15.41 -14.20
C GLY A 251 17.38 -15.21 -13.89
N LEU A 252 16.70 -14.56 -14.84
CA LEU A 252 15.30 -14.15 -14.70
C LEU A 252 14.35 -15.34 -14.51
N PHE A 253 14.58 -16.42 -15.27
CA PHE A 253 13.69 -17.59 -15.25
C PHE A 253 13.76 -18.35 -13.92
N GLN A 254 14.94 -18.56 -13.37
CA GLN A 254 15.13 -19.28 -12.11
C GLN A 254 14.56 -18.51 -10.93
N VAL A 255 14.77 -17.19 -10.90
CA VAL A 255 14.19 -16.31 -9.88
C VAL A 255 12.67 -16.30 -9.99
N GLY A 256 12.10 -16.19 -11.20
CA GLY A 256 10.66 -16.27 -11.42
C GLY A 256 10.06 -17.61 -10.96
N LEU A 257 10.72 -18.74 -11.26
CA LEU A 257 10.28 -20.05 -10.80
C LEU A 257 10.29 -20.16 -9.26
N ALA A 258 11.35 -19.67 -8.61
CA ALA A 258 11.47 -19.68 -7.16
C ALA A 258 10.33 -18.89 -6.48
N PHE A 259 10.01 -17.68 -6.97
CA PHE A 259 8.90 -16.89 -6.44
C PHE A 259 7.53 -17.52 -6.74
N SER A 260 7.35 -18.14 -7.90
CA SER A 260 6.12 -18.88 -8.22
C SER A 260 5.94 -20.09 -7.30
N ALA A 261 7.01 -20.83 -7.02
CA ALA A 261 7.00 -21.93 -6.07
C ALA A 261 6.68 -21.47 -4.64
N LEU A 262 7.27 -20.35 -4.22
CA LEU A 262 6.97 -19.73 -2.92
C LEU A 262 5.49 -19.31 -2.81
N ALA A 263 4.94 -18.69 -3.84
CA ALA A 263 3.51 -18.31 -3.88
C ALA A 263 2.61 -19.55 -3.82
N ALA A 264 2.93 -20.61 -4.56
CA ALA A 264 2.20 -21.87 -4.51
C ALA A 264 2.28 -22.51 -3.10
N ALA A 265 3.46 -22.50 -2.47
CA ALA A 265 3.64 -23.00 -1.12
C ALA A 265 2.79 -22.22 -0.11
N CYS A 266 2.74 -20.89 -0.19
CA CYS A 266 1.88 -20.07 0.66
C CYS A 266 0.39 -20.41 0.51
N ILE A 267 -0.08 -20.64 -0.73
CA ILE A 267 -1.48 -21.05 -0.98
C ILE A 267 -1.75 -22.44 -0.37
N VAL A 268 -0.83 -23.39 -0.54
CA VAL A 268 -0.95 -24.74 0.02
C VAL A 268 -0.96 -24.70 1.55
N ILE A 269 -0.06 -23.95 2.16
CA ILE A 269 -0.01 -23.76 3.61
C ILE A 269 -1.33 -23.15 4.11
N GLY A 270 -1.82 -22.10 3.45
CA GLY A 270 -3.09 -21.49 3.81
C GLY A 270 -4.30 -22.42 3.66
N ARG A 271 -4.19 -23.44 2.79
CA ARG A 271 -5.22 -24.46 2.63
C ARG A 271 -5.16 -25.56 3.70
N ILE A 272 -3.96 -25.85 4.20
CA ILE A 272 -3.72 -26.91 5.20
C ILE A 272 -4.06 -26.40 6.62
N ILE A 273 -3.84 -25.11 6.90
CA ILE A 273 -4.12 -24.54 8.22
C ILE A 273 -5.64 -24.53 8.46
N PRO A 274 -6.14 -25.24 9.49
CA PRO A 274 -7.56 -25.28 9.81
C PRO A 274 -8.11 -23.87 10.09
N GLY A 275 -9.27 -23.55 9.50
CA GLY A 275 -9.95 -22.27 9.71
C GLY A 275 -9.44 -21.11 8.81
N TRP A 276 -8.33 -21.27 8.10
CA TRP A 276 -7.86 -20.21 7.19
C TRP A 276 -8.51 -20.27 5.81
N TRP A 277 -8.79 -21.49 5.32
CA TRP A 277 -9.54 -21.71 4.09
C TRP A 277 -11.01 -21.90 4.42
N ASN A 278 -11.91 -21.13 3.83
CA ASN A 278 -13.33 -20.98 4.18
C ASN A 278 -13.56 -20.27 5.53
N ALA A 279 -12.75 -19.28 5.87
CA ALA A 279 -12.96 -18.44 7.06
C ALA A 279 -14.36 -17.80 7.10
N SER A 280 -15.01 -17.66 5.94
CA SER A 280 -16.42 -17.22 5.83
C SER A 280 -17.45 -18.20 6.40
N GLY A 281 -17.06 -19.40 6.79
CA GLY A 281 -17.95 -20.42 7.37
C GLY A 281 -17.60 -20.83 8.80
N SER A 282 -16.50 -20.32 9.39
CA SER A 282 -16.12 -20.69 10.77
C SER A 282 -16.68 -19.71 11.79
N SER A 283 -17.67 -20.17 12.56
CA SER A 283 -18.27 -19.47 13.69
C SER A 283 -17.29 -19.13 14.84
N VAL A 284 -16.07 -19.62 14.80
CA VAL A 284 -15.06 -19.42 15.85
C VAL A 284 -14.59 -17.95 15.94
N ILE A 285 -14.63 -17.20 14.84
CA ILE A 285 -14.27 -15.76 14.84
C ILE A 285 -15.46 -14.91 15.33
N GLY A 286 -16.68 -15.38 15.16
CA GLY A 286 -17.88 -14.71 15.65
C GLY A 286 -17.98 -14.65 17.19
N GLU A 287 -17.46 -15.66 17.88
CA GLU A 287 -17.44 -15.70 19.36
C GLU A 287 -16.43 -14.70 19.96
N ILE A 288 -15.27 -14.51 19.30
CA ILE A 288 -14.26 -13.55 19.78
C ILE A 288 -14.74 -12.10 19.56
N SER A 289 -15.50 -11.82 18.51
CA SER A 289 -16.00 -10.45 18.26
C SER A 289 -17.18 -10.04 19.13
N GLN A 290 -17.96 -10.99 19.65
CA GLN A 290 -19.04 -10.70 20.62
C GLN A 290 -18.49 -10.32 22.00
N ASP A 291 -17.36 -10.89 22.41
CA ASP A 291 -16.73 -10.60 23.70
C ASP A 291 -16.17 -9.16 23.80
N TYR A 292 -15.83 -8.54 22.65
CA TYR A 292 -15.37 -7.14 22.62
C TYR A 292 -16.50 -6.10 22.50
N SER A 293 -17.74 -6.52 22.20
CA SER A 293 -18.88 -5.59 22.10
C SER A 293 -19.51 -5.27 23.47
N GLU A 294 -19.17 -6.00 24.51
CA GLU A 294 -19.68 -5.82 25.88
C GLU A 294 -18.77 -5.01 26.81
N VAL A 295 -17.67 -4.42 26.30
CA VAL A 295 -16.86 -3.51 27.10
C VAL A 295 -17.58 -2.15 27.17
N PRO A 296 -18.05 -1.70 28.37
CA PRO A 296 -18.73 -0.42 28.51
C PRO A 296 -17.80 0.74 28.15
N LYS A 297 -18.33 1.72 27.43
CA LYS A 297 -17.67 2.95 26.96
C LYS A 297 -17.31 3.85 28.13
#